data_9bbf63a036e25b19af4cb2ab92d11e84
#
_entry.id   9bbf63a036e25b19af4cb2ab92d11e84
#
_cell.length_a   1.000
_cell.length_b   1.000
_cell.length_c   1.000
_cell.angle_alpha   90.00
_cell.angle_beta   90.00
_cell.angle_gamma   90.00
#
_symmetry.space_group_name_H-M   'P 1'
#
loop_
_entity.id
_entity.type
_entity.pdbx_description
1 polymer ?
#
loop_
_entity_poly.entity_id
_entity_poly.type
_entity_poly.pdbx_seq_one_letter_code
_entity_poly.pdbx_strand_id
1 'polypeptide(L)'
;VYKRQALCGCVVAATGSSCGITWLMGGTYDQVAYAVQNMIANLTGMICDGAKPSCALKVTTGVSTAVLSAIMAMENRCVTSVEGIIDEDVDQSIRNLTKIGSKGMNETDKLVLEIMTGK
;
A
#
# COMPACT_ATOMS: atom_id res chain seq x y z
N VAL A 1 -0.78 -1.97 20.19
CA VAL A 1 0.20 -2.08 19.11
C VAL A 1 0.64 -0.68 18.71
N TYR A 2 1.85 -0.32 19.04
CA TYR A 2 2.44 0.95 18.62
C TYR A 2 2.59 0.96 17.10
N LYS A 3 1.74 1.67 16.43
CA LYS A 3 1.90 1.97 15.02
C LYS A 3 2.98 3.05 14.91
N ARG A 4 4.21 2.65 14.62
CA ARG A 4 5.35 3.55 14.43
C ARG A 4 5.49 4.08 13.00
N GLN A 5 4.43 4.06 12.23
CA GLN A 5 4.48 4.43 10.81
C GLN A 5 3.28 5.32 10.49
N ALA A 6 3.54 6.43 9.81
CA ALA A 6 2.48 7.30 9.29
C ALA A 6 1.81 6.74 8.02
N LEU A 7 2.21 5.57 7.53
CA LEU A 7 1.51 4.87 6.46
C LEU A 7 0.15 4.35 6.94
N CYS A 8 -0.87 4.54 6.13
CA CYS A 8 -2.21 4.04 6.44
C CYS A 8 -2.24 2.52 6.45
N GLY A 9 -2.83 1.92 7.49
CA GLY A 9 -3.01 0.46 7.58
C GLY A 9 -3.85 -0.12 6.44
N CYS A 10 -4.69 0.69 5.81
CA CYS A 10 -5.44 0.31 4.61
C CYS A 10 -4.54 -0.08 3.45
N VAL A 11 -3.36 0.51 3.32
CA VAL A 11 -2.39 0.16 2.26
C VAL A 11 -1.99 -1.31 2.35
N VAL A 12 -1.65 -1.78 3.54
CA VAL A 12 -1.24 -3.16 3.78
C VAL A 12 -2.42 -4.12 3.62
N ALA A 13 -3.56 -3.79 4.21
CA ALA A 13 -4.76 -4.61 4.13
C ALA A 13 -5.27 -4.75 2.69
N ALA A 14 -5.31 -3.64 1.94
CA ALA A 14 -5.72 -3.65 0.55
C ALA A 14 -4.74 -4.41 -0.35
N THR A 15 -3.44 -4.33 -0.07
CA THR A 15 -2.43 -5.12 -0.79
C THR A 15 -2.66 -6.62 -0.59
N GLY A 16 -2.91 -7.05 0.65
CA GLY A 16 -3.28 -8.44 0.94
C GLY A 16 -4.55 -8.87 0.23
N SER A 17 -5.56 -8.00 0.18
CA SER A 17 -6.81 -8.25 -0.55
C SER A 17 -6.57 -8.41 -2.05
N SER A 18 -5.71 -7.58 -2.65
CA SER A 18 -5.35 -7.69 -4.06
C SER A 18 -4.66 -9.01 -4.38
N CYS A 19 -3.78 -9.49 -3.50
CA CYS A 19 -3.17 -10.81 -3.61
C CYS A 19 -4.23 -11.92 -3.57
N GLY A 20 -5.15 -11.85 -2.63
CA GLY A 20 -6.23 -12.82 -2.48
C GLY A 20 -7.15 -12.86 -3.72
N ILE A 21 -7.51 -11.70 -4.26
CA ILE A 21 -8.33 -11.59 -5.48
C ILE A 21 -7.58 -12.21 -6.66
N THR A 22 -6.30 -11.88 -6.85
CA THR A 22 -5.47 -12.43 -7.92
C THR A 22 -5.39 -13.95 -7.82
N TRP A 23 -5.18 -14.48 -6.63
CA TRP A 23 -5.13 -15.91 -6.38
C TRP A 23 -6.46 -16.59 -6.69
N LEU A 24 -7.58 -16.02 -6.25
CA LEU A 24 -8.93 -16.53 -6.51
C LEU A 24 -9.28 -16.51 -8.00
N MET A 25 -8.73 -15.59 -8.77
CA MET A 25 -8.88 -15.54 -10.22
C MET A 25 -8.00 -16.58 -10.95
N GLY A 26 -7.26 -17.41 -10.24
CA GLY A 26 -6.37 -18.42 -10.79
C GLY A 26 -4.98 -17.89 -11.14
N GLY A 27 -4.56 -16.79 -10.53
CA GLY A 27 -3.24 -16.18 -10.77
C GLY A 27 -2.08 -17.03 -10.28
N THR A 28 -0.97 -16.93 -10.99
CA THR A 28 0.31 -17.54 -10.61
C THR A 28 0.99 -16.75 -9.49
N TYR A 29 2.07 -17.28 -8.93
CA TYR A 29 2.90 -16.55 -7.98
C TYR A 29 3.41 -15.22 -8.55
N ASP A 30 3.87 -15.22 -9.79
CA ASP A 30 4.35 -13.99 -10.45
C ASP A 30 3.23 -12.95 -10.58
N GLN A 31 2.02 -13.38 -10.92
CA GLN A 31 0.87 -12.47 -11.01
C GLN A 31 0.47 -11.92 -9.64
N VAL A 32 0.54 -12.71 -8.56
CA VAL A 32 0.35 -12.21 -7.20
C VAL A 32 1.43 -11.17 -6.85
N ALA A 33 2.68 -11.42 -7.21
CA ALA A 33 3.76 -10.44 -7.04
C ALA A 33 3.51 -9.15 -7.83
N TYR A 34 3.00 -9.24 -9.06
CA TYR A 34 2.60 -8.06 -9.84
C TYR A 34 1.50 -7.26 -9.16
N ALA A 35 0.52 -7.92 -8.56
CA ALA A 35 -0.53 -7.24 -7.81
C ALA A 35 0.07 -6.43 -6.64
N VAL A 36 1.02 -7.00 -5.89
CA VAL A 36 1.74 -6.28 -4.82
C VAL A 36 2.47 -5.05 -5.36
N GLN A 37 3.22 -5.20 -6.45
CA GLN A 37 3.95 -4.09 -7.08
C GLN A 37 3.02 -2.96 -7.51
N ASN A 38 1.90 -3.29 -8.16
CA ASN A 38 0.89 -2.33 -8.58
C ASN A 38 0.27 -1.61 -7.39
N MET A 39 -0.01 -2.31 -6.29
CA MET A 39 -0.55 -1.73 -5.06
C MET A 39 0.44 -0.76 -4.41
N ILE A 40 1.71 -1.14 -4.31
CA ILE A 40 2.75 -0.28 -3.73
C ILE A 40 2.89 1.01 -4.56
N ALA A 41 2.98 0.89 -5.88
CA ALA A 41 3.11 2.06 -6.76
C ALA A 41 1.93 3.03 -6.61
N ASN A 42 0.73 2.52 -6.42
CA ASN A 42 -0.48 3.34 -6.35
C ASN A 42 -0.67 3.99 -4.96
N LEU A 43 -0.46 3.24 -3.88
CA LEU A 43 -0.86 3.65 -2.53
C LEU A 43 0.29 4.11 -1.63
N THR A 44 1.51 4.27 -2.13
CA THR A 44 2.68 4.69 -1.35
C THR A 44 2.46 6.01 -0.59
N GLY A 45 1.67 6.91 -1.13
CA GLY A 45 1.40 8.24 -0.55
C GLY A 45 0.24 8.31 0.45
N MET A 46 -0.41 7.20 0.78
CA MET A 46 -1.55 7.23 1.70
C MET A 46 -1.10 7.33 3.15
N ILE A 47 -1.30 8.51 3.75
CA ILE A 47 -0.90 8.83 5.12
C ILE A 47 -2.02 8.48 6.11
N CYS A 48 -1.63 7.98 7.29
CA CYS A 48 -2.53 7.79 8.41
C CYS A 48 -2.60 9.05 9.28
N ASP A 49 -3.79 9.58 9.45
CA ASP A 49 -4.08 10.74 10.32
C ASP A 49 -5.08 10.38 11.43
N GLY A 50 -4.99 9.18 11.95
CA GLY A 50 -5.80 8.65 13.04
C GLY A 50 -7.00 7.81 12.59
N ALA A 51 -7.54 7.03 13.53
CA ALA A 51 -8.72 6.21 13.30
C ALA A 51 -9.99 7.08 13.43
N LYS A 52 -10.77 7.15 12.38
CA LYS A 52 -11.96 8.01 12.31
C LYS A 52 -12.98 7.49 11.29
N PRO A 53 -14.25 7.92 11.34
CA PRO A 53 -15.29 7.48 10.41
C PRO A 53 -14.91 7.66 8.93
N SER A 54 -14.21 8.74 8.58
CA SER A 54 -13.75 8.98 7.21
C SER A 54 -12.70 7.98 6.69
N CYS A 55 -12.17 7.10 7.55
CA CYS A 55 -11.36 5.97 7.09
C CYS A 55 -12.12 5.03 6.15
N ALA A 56 -13.46 5.03 6.19
CA ALA A 56 -14.28 4.33 5.22
C ALA A 56 -13.98 4.75 3.77
N LEU A 57 -13.65 6.03 3.55
CA LEU A 57 -13.23 6.53 2.23
C LEU A 57 -11.89 5.95 1.79
N LYS A 58 -10.94 5.81 2.73
CA LYS A 58 -9.64 5.17 2.46
C LYS A 58 -9.81 3.68 2.14
N VAL A 59 -10.72 3.01 2.83
CA VAL A 59 -11.07 1.60 2.53
C VAL A 59 -11.66 1.48 1.13
N THR A 60 -12.57 2.37 0.76
CA THR A 60 -13.14 2.41 -0.60
C THR A 60 -12.05 2.56 -1.67
N THR A 61 -11.13 3.49 -1.46
CA THR A 61 -9.96 3.68 -2.34
C THR A 61 -9.11 2.41 -2.40
N GLY A 62 -8.82 1.81 -1.24
CA GLY A 62 -8.03 0.58 -1.14
C GLY A 62 -8.67 -0.59 -1.88
N VAL A 63 -9.98 -0.80 -1.72
CA VAL A 63 -10.73 -1.86 -2.40
C VAL A 63 -10.70 -1.66 -3.91
N SER A 64 -11.00 -0.46 -4.39
CA SER A 64 -10.98 -0.14 -5.83
C SER A 64 -9.60 -0.38 -6.43
N THR A 65 -8.55 0.06 -5.75
CA THR A 65 -7.17 -0.15 -6.19
C THR A 65 -6.78 -1.63 -6.14
N ALA A 66 -7.23 -2.38 -5.14
CA ALA A 66 -6.97 -3.82 -5.02
C ALA A 66 -7.55 -4.60 -6.21
N VAL A 67 -8.78 -4.30 -6.59
CA VAL A 67 -9.43 -4.92 -7.75
C VAL A 67 -8.70 -4.55 -9.05
N LEU A 68 -8.42 -3.27 -9.26
CA LEU A 68 -7.70 -2.80 -10.44
C LEU A 68 -6.33 -3.46 -10.56
N SER A 69 -5.56 -3.48 -9.47
CA SER A 69 -4.21 -4.07 -9.45
C SER A 69 -4.24 -5.57 -9.73
N ALA A 70 -5.24 -6.29 -9.23
CA ALA A 70 -5.42 -7.71 -9.51
C ALA A 70 -5.77 -7.96 -10.99
N ILE A 71 -6.67 -7.17 -11.57
CA ILE A 71 -7.03 -7.28 -12.99
C ILE A 71 -5.81 -7.01 -13.87
N MET A 72 -5.04 -5.97 -13.58
CA MET A 72 -3.80 -5.66 -14.29
C MET A 72 -2.81 -6.83 -14.20
N ALA A 73 -2.62 -7.37 -13.00
CA ALA A 73 -1.72 -8.50 -12.76
C ALA A 73 -2.14 -9.75 -13.54
N MET A 74 -3.43 -10.05 -13.61
CA MET A 74 -3.96 -11.19 -14.39
C MET A 74 -3.72 -11.02 -15.89
N GLU A 75 -3.61 -9.78 -16.37
CA GLU A 75 -3.20 -9.46 -17.76
C GLU A 75 -1.69 -9.35 -17.93
N ASN A 76 -0.89 -9.77 -16.94
CA ASN A 76 0.56 -9.64 -16.89
C ASN A 76 1.06 -8.18 -17.01
N ARG A 77 0.26 -7.24 -16.53
CA ARG A 77 0.62 -5.82 -16.47
C ARG A 77 1.10 -5.48 -15.07
N CYS A 78 2.32 -5.00 -15.00
CA CYS A 78 2.97 -4.61 -13.77
C CYS A 78 3.76 -3.32 -13.97
N VAL A 79 3.80 -2.49 -12.94
CA VAL A 79 4.73 -1.37 -12.88
C VAL A 79 6.17 -1.88 -12.94
N THR A 80 7.05 -1.10 -13.50
CA THR A 80 8.43 -1.52 -13.75
C THR A 80 9.40 -1.03 -12.66
N SER A 81 10.54 -1.69 -12.55
CA SER A 81 11.59 -1.36 -11.57
C SER A 81 12.27 0.00 -11.80
N VAL A 82 11.98 0.68 -12.91
CA VAL A 82 12.44 2.05 -13.14
C VAL A 82 11.50 3.11 -12.56
N GLU A 83 10.38 2.68 -11.97
CA GLU A 83 9.36 3.58 -11.45
C GLU A 83 9.46 3.69 -9.93
N GLY A 84 9.78 4.89 -9.43
CA GLY A 84 9.72 5.22 -8.01
C GLY A 84 10.53 4.28 -7.11
N ILE A 85 9.85 3.65 -6.15
CA ILE A 85 10.46 2.74 -5.16
C ILE A 85 10.35 1.26 -5.53
N ILE A 86 9.84 0.97 -6.71
CA ILE A 86 9.62 -0.40 -7.18
C ILE A 86 10.97 -1.04 -7.54
N ASP A 87 11.12 -2.30 -7.19
CA ASP A 87 12.27 -3.14 -7.52
C ASP A 87 11.79 -4.35 -8.33
N GLU A 88 12.69 -5.02 -9.03
CA GLU A 88 12.35 -6.27 -9.72
C GLU A 88 11.94 -7.38 -8.74
N ASP A 89 12.58 -7.39 -7.57
CA ASP A 89 12.21 -8.26 -6.45
C ASP A 89 11.05 -7.64 -5.66
N VAL A 90 9.91 -8.32 -5.61
CA VAL A 90 8.73 -7.89 -4.86
C VAL A 90 9.03 -7.69 -3.37
N ASP A 91 9.85 -8.54 -2.78
CA ASP A 91 10.25 -8.42 -1.38
C ASP A 91 11.09 -7.16 -1.14
N GLN A 92 11.91 -6.77 -2.11
CA GLN A 92 12.67 -5.52 -2.02
C GLN A 92 11.74 -4.29 -2.12
N SER A 93 10.74 -4.33 -2.99
CA SER A 93 9.72 -3.27 -3.06
C SER A 93 8.97 -3.11 -1.74
N ILE A 94 8.60 -4.21 -1.10
CA ILE A 94 7.98 -4.19 0.25
C ILE A 94 8.94 -3.58 1.27
N ARG A 95 10.22 -3.95 1.25
CA ARG A 95 11.23 -3.38 2.16
C ARG A 95 11.42 -1.89 1.92
N ASN A 96 11.41 -1.45 0.66
CA ASN A 96 11.52 -0.02 0.31
C ASN A 96 10.36 0.78 0.91
N LEU A 97 9.13 0.30 0.73
CA LEU A 97 7.93 0.91 1.32
C LEU A 97 8.01 0.94 2.85
N THR A 98 8.37 -0.18 3.47
CA THR A 98 8.51 -0.30 4.92
C THR A 98 9.58 0.64 5.48
N LYS A 99 10.70 0.78 4.77
CA LYS A 99 11.79 1.70 5.14
C LYS A 99 11.34 3.16 5.13
N ILE A 100 10.57 3.56 4.13
CA ILE A 100 9.98 4.91 4.08
C ILE A 100 9.06 5.10 5.30
N GLY A 101 8.16 4.17 5.56
CA GLY A 101 7.23 4.26 6.69
C GLY A 101 7.92 4.29 8.06
N SER A 102 8.94 3.47 8.26
CA SER A 102 9.61 3.33 9.57
C SER A 102 10.68 4.38 9.85
N LYS A 103 11.36 4.89 8.83
CA LYS A 103 12.49 5.83 8.97
C LYS A 103 12.21 7.20 8.38
N GLY A 104 11.50 7.27 7.26
CA GLY A 104 11.28 8.51 6.52
C GLY A 104 10.10 9.35 7.01
N MET A 105 9.17 8.76 7.79
CA MET A 105 7.93 9.41 8.17
C MET A 105 7.85 9.82 9.64
N ASN A 106 8.95 9.82 10.38
CA ASN A 106 8.96 10.15 11.81
C ASN A 106 8.49 11.58 12.08
N GLU A 107 8.97 12.54 11.30
CA GLU A 107 8.55 13.94 11.42
C GLU A 107 7.11 14.15 10.95
N THR A 108 6.69 13.44 9.89
CA THR A 108 5.30 13.43 9.43
C THR A 108 4.36 12.95 10.54
N ASP A 109 4.71 11.88 11.23
CA ASP A 109 3.91 11.31 12.32
C ASP A 109 3.75 12.28 13.49
N LYS A 110 4.84 12.95 13.89
CA LYS A 110 4.81 14.00 14.91
C LYS A 110 3.92 15.15 14.49
N LEU A 111 4.10 15.67 13.29
CA LEU A 111 3.35 16.81 12.78
C LEU A 111 1.84 16.50 12.68
N VAL A 112 1.48 15.31 12.22
CA VAL A 112 0.08 14.87 12.18
C VAL A 112 -0.50 14.86 13.60
N LEU A 113 0.23 14.32 14.58
CA LEU A 113 -0.20 14.29 15.98
C LEU A 113 -0.38 15.69 16.53
N GLU A 114 0.56 16.61 16.30
CA GLU A 114 0.46 18.02 16.73
C GLU A 114 -0.79 18.69 16.17
N ILE A 115 -1.06 18.53 14.88
CA ILE A 115 -2.26 19.09 14.24
C ILE A 115 -3.53 18.51 14.86
N MET A 116 -3.56 17.19 15.11
CA MET A 116 -4.74 16.52 15.66
C MET A 116 -5.03 16.95 17.11
N THR A 117 -4.01 17.17 17.90
CA THR A 117 -4.14 17.54 19.33
C THR A 117 -4.27 19.05 19.54
N GLY A 118 -3.96 19.86 18.56
CA GLY A 118 -4.08 21.33 18.60
C GLY A 118 -5.47 21.88 18.26
N LYS A 119 -6.43 21.03 18.00
CA LYS A 119 -7.81 21.45 17.63
C LYS A 119 -8.67 21.75 18.86
#